data_5a499a4c7129c4634d40c01c94bad13f
#
_entry.id   5a499a4c7129c4634d40c01c94bad13f
#
_cell.length_a   1.000
_cell.length_b   1.000
_cell.length_c   1.000
_cell.angle_alpha   90.00
_cell.angle_beta   90.00
_cell.angle_gamma   90.00
#
_symmetry.space_group_name_H-M   'P 1'
#
loop_
_entity.id
_entity.type
_entity.pdbx_description
1 polymer ?
#
loop_
_entity_poly.entity_id
_entity_poly.type
_entity_poly.pdbx_seq_one_letter_code
_entity_poly.pdbx_strand_id
1 'polypeptide(L)'
;MASTEIDLRSYDVPFSDAHDFAQMVLPLSGKLTLDIDGHGEVLHPLRAAFIAPGLVHTQFSREPNASLILDFDLAAVPAETVDLLAARPFAPVSAATAKLIDFMGMMQGQGAAGAGVLSHWTPLLLESLTRQPVRPASRLQAALTQFEAAPGQPWRTESMAKVACLSVSRLHRVFREELDTTPLAWLNAMRLRFVCRQLVESSLPIAQLAILAGYADQSALTHAMRRAMDTTPFAYRQQNQTTIR
;
A
#
# COMPACT_ATOMS: atom_id res chain seq x y z
N MET A 1 -11.74 -26.85 -17.92
CA MET A 1 -11.46 -26.60 -16.49
C MET A 1 -10.05 -26.02 -16.41
N ALA A 2 -9.90 -24.77 -16.08
CA ALA A 2 -8.57 -24.22 -15.85
C ALA A 2 -7.97 -24.94 -14.62
N SER A 3 -6.79 -25.54 -14.78
CA SER A 3 -6.08 -26.18 -13.68
C SER A 3 -5.55 -25.09 -12.74
N THR A 4 -5.62 -25.34 -11.43
CA THR A 4 -4.90 -24.47 -10.47
C THR A 4 -3.41 -24.71 -10.65
N GLU A 5 -2.68 -23.65 -10.96
CA GLU A 5 -1.24 -23.69 -11.21
C GLU A 5 -0.51 -22.72 -10.30
N ILE A 6 0.71 -23.07 -9.95
CA ILE A 6 1.57 -22.19 -9.14
C ILE A 6 2.97 -22.14 -9.73
N ASP A 7 3.52 -20.93 -9.78
CA ASP A 7 4.84 -20.69 -10.36
C ASP A 7 5.65 -19.75 -9.48
N LEU A 8 6.97 -19.87 -9.54
CA LEU A 8 7.90 -18.96 -8.85
C LEU A 8 8.47 -18.00 -9.88
N ARG A 9 8.19 -16.71 -9.74
CA ARG A 9 8.62 -15.67 -10.69
C ARG A 9 9.40 -14.55 -10.02
N SER A 10 10.24 -13.91 -10.82
CA SER A 10 10.96 -12.68 -10.51
C SER A 10 10.75 -11.68 -11.64
N TYR A 11 10.65 -10.41 -11.30
CA TYR A 11 10.36 -9.34 -12.26
C TYR A 11 11.44 -8.26 -12.13
N ASP A 12 12.28 -8.11 -13.16
CA ASP A 12 13.37 -7.12 -13.26
C ASP A 12 13.12 -6.06 -14.34
N VAL A 13 12.17 -6.33 -15.23
CA VAL A 13 11.68 -5.40 -16.25
C VAL A 13 10.17 -5.26 -16.14
N PRO A 14 9.58 -4.11 -16.56
CA PRO A 14 8.12 -3.97 -16.58
C PRO A 14 7.49 -5.05 -17.47
N PHE A 15 6.54 -5.78 -16.90
CA PHE A 15 5.77 -6.80 -17.57
C PHE A 15 4.28 -6.51 -17.39
N SER A 16 3.57 -6.32 -18.52
CA SER A 16 2.13 -6.08 -18.53
C SER A 16 1.41 -7.28 -19.13
N ASP A 17 0.31 -7.68 -18.50
CA ASP A 17 -0.50 -8.81 -18.92
C ASP A 17 -1.98 -8.58 -18.63
N ALA A 18 -2.83 -9.40 -19.28
CA ALA A 18 -4.26 -9.52 -18.99
C ALA A 18 -4.69 -10.96 -19.36
N HIS A 19 -5.35 -11.64 -18.45
CA HIS A 19 -5.73 -13.04 -18.60
C HIS A 19 -7.17 -13.28 -18.13
N ASP A 20 -7.78 -14.38 -18.56
CA ASP A 20 -9.18 -14.75 -18.28
C ASP A 20 -9.37 -15.62 -17.02
N PHE A 21 -8.32 -15.84 -16.25
CA PHE A 21 -8.33 -16.53 -14.97
C PHE A 21 -7.98 -15.58 -13.80
N ALA A 22 -8.26 -16.01 -12.59
CA ALA A 22 -7.88 -15.27 -11.39
C ALA A 22 -6.43 -15.57 -11.00
N GLN A 23 -5.72 -14.54 -10.51
CA GLN A 23 -4.34 -14.68 -10.10
C GLN A 23 -4.11 -14.10 -8.71
N MET A 24 -3.33 -14.81 -7.88
CA MET A 24 -2.75 -14.26 -6.64
C MET A 24 -1.25 -14.02 -6.81
N VAL A 25 -0.81 -12.84 -6.44
CA VAL A 25 0.62 -12.47 -6.36
C VAL A 25 1.04 -12.47 -4.89
N LEU A 26 1.95 -13.38 -4.53
CA LEU A 26 2.35 -13.69 -3.16
C LEU A 26 3.87 -13.51 -3.02
N PRO A 27 4.37 -12.32 -2.66
CA PRO A 27 5.80 -12.10 -2.52
C PRO A 27 6.42 -12.98 -1.42
N LEU A 28 7.54 -13.63 -1.74
CA LEU A 28 8.37 -14.39 -0.81
C LEU A 28 9.56 -13.55 -0.30
N SER A 29 10.12 -12.71 -1.19
CA SER A 29 11.25 -11.85 -0.86
C SER A 29 11.30 -10.60 -1.73
N GLY A 30 11.98 -9.56 -1.25
CA GLY A 30 12.12 -8.31 -1.96
C GLY A 30 10.83 -7.48 -2.02
N LYS A 31 10.78 -6.56 -2.98
CA LYS A 31 9.62 -5.70 -3.24
C LYS A 31 9.23 -5.82 -4.71
N LEU A 32 7.94 -5.73 -4.99
CA LEU A 32 7.37 -5.78 -6.32
C LEU A 32 6.36 -4.64 -6.47
N THR A 33 6.56 -3.74 -7.40
CA THR A 33 5.54 -2.75 -7.77
C THR A 33 4.54 -3.43 -8.67
N LEU A 34 3.26 -3.40 -8.28
CA LEU A 34 2.15 -3.94 -9.06
C LEU A 34 1.10 -2.85 -9.25
N ASP A 35 0.72 -2.60 -10.47
CA ASP A 35 -0.43 -1.78 -10.85
C ASP A 35 -1.52 -2.68 -11.41
N ILE A 36 -2.75 -2.50 -10.94
CA ILE A 36 -3.95 -3.20 -11.41
C ILE A 36 -4.95 -2.13 -11.84
N ASP A 37 -5.20 -2.00 -13.13
CA ASP A 37 -6.16 -1.05 -13.71
C ASP A 37 -5.97 0.39 -13.21
N GLY A 38 -4.71 0.86 -13.14
CA GLY A 38 -4.34 2.20 -12.68
C GLY A 38 -4.24 2.37 -11.16
N HIS A 39 -4.40 1.29 -10.39
CA HIS A 39 -4.21 1.26 -8.94
C HIS A 39 -2.91 0.56 -8.58
N GLY A 40 -1.86 1.35 -8.33
CA GLY A 40 -0.52 0.83 -8.05
C GLY A 40 -0.22 0.69 -6.56
N GLU A 41 0.39 -0.42 -6.16
CA GLU A 41 0.91 -0.64 -4.81
C GLU A 41 2.27 -1.36 -4.85
N VAL A 42 3.06 -1.21 -3.78
CA VAL A 42 4.31 -1.95 -3.59
C VAL A 42 4.05 -3.16 -2.71
N LEU A 43 4.17 -4.34 -3.30
CA LEU A 43 4.04 -5.61 -2.59
C LEU A 43 5.36 -6.00 -1.92
N HIS A 44 5.25 -6.71 -0.82
CA HIS A 44 6.35 -7.31 -0.04
C HIS A 44 5.78 -8.53 0.73
N PRO A 45 6.59 -9.36 1.42
CA PRO A 45 6.10 -10.61 2.04
C PRO A 45 4.91 -10.50 3.00
N LEU A 46 4.57 -9.28 3.46
CA LEU A 46 3.38 -9.03 4.28
C LEU A 46 2.23 -8.40 3.49
N ARG A 47 2.32 -8.37 2.15
CA ARG A 47 1.33 -7.75 1.28
C ARG A 47 1.14 -8.58 0.01
N ALA A 48 -0.03 -9.17 -0.17
CA ALA A 48 -0.41 -9.95 -1.34
C ALA A 48 -1.36 -9.16 -2.24
N ALA A 49 -1.49 -9.58 -3.51
CA ALA A 49 -2.48 -9.01 -4.41
C ALA A 49 -3.32 -10.08 -5.08
N PHE A 50 -4.61 -9.76 -5.32
CA PHE A 50 -5.56 -10.49 -6.12
C PHE A 50 -5.84 -9.74 -7.41
N ILE A 51 -5.69 -10.42 -8.54
CA ILE A 51 -5.99 -9.89 -9.88
C ILE A 51 -7.19 -10.66 -10.40
N ALA A 52 -8.30 -9.96 -10.59
CA ALA A 52 -9.51 -10.56 -11.17
C ALA A 52 -9.34 -10.78 -12.68
N PRO A 53 -10.05 -11.76 -13.26
CA PRO A 53 -10.02 -12.02 -14.71
C PRO A 53 -10.31 -10.76 -15.53
N GLY A 54 -9.56 -10.57 -16.61
CA GLY A 54 -9.74 -9.47 -17.55
C GLY A 54 -9.13 -8.13 -17.14
N LEU A 55 -8.58 -8.00 -15.93
CA LEU A 55 -7.91 -6.76 -15.51
C LEU A 55 -6.49 -6.67 -16.08
N VAL A 56 -6.18 -5.53 -16.68
CA VAL A 56 -4.81 -5.21 -17.10
C VAL A 56 -3.97 -4.93 -15.86
N HIS A 57 -2.83 -5.56 -15.77
CA HIS A 57 -1.91 -5.33 -14.68
C HIS A 57 -0.46 -5.25 -15.18
N THR A 58 0.33 -4.45 -14.47
CA THR A 58 1.75 -4.24 -14.77
C THR A 58 2.56 -4.45 -13.51
N GLN A 59 3.61 -5.24 -13.61
CA GLN A 59 4.47 -5.57 -12.50
C GLN A 59 5.95 -5.41 -12.84
N PHE A 60 6.70 -4.90 -11.84
CA PHE A 60 8.11 -4.69 -12.03
C PHE A 60 8.83 -4.47 -10.69
N SER A 61 10.13 -4.76 -10.61
CA SER A 61 10.97 -4.41 -9.47
C SER A 61 12.33 -3.89 -9.92
N ARG A 62 12.91 -3.00 -9.11
CA ARG A 62 14.29 -2.53 -9.26
C ARG A 62 15.28 -3.31 -8.38
N GLU A 63 14.77 -4.19 -7.53
CA GLU A 63 15.54 -4.97 -6.57
C GLU A 63 15.31 -6.47 -6.83
N PRO A 64 16.25 -7.35 -6.44
CA PRO A 64 15.99 -8.79 -6.46
C PRO A 64 14.71 -9.11 -5.70
N ASN A 65 13.81 -9.86 -6.35
CA ASN A 65 12.52 -10.23 -5.79
C ASN A 65 12.17 -11.67 -6.18
N ALA A 66 11.29 -12.29 -5.41
CA ALA A 66 10.70 -13.56 -5.74
C ALA A 66 9.26 -13.59 -5.24
N SER A 67 8.34 -14.02 -6.09
CA SER A 67 6.92 -14.15 -5.78
C SER A 67 6.37 -15.48 -6.26
N LEU A 68 5.50 -16.11 -5.47
CA LEU A 68 4.65 -17.18 -5.94
C LEU A 68 3.48 -16.55 -6.69
N ILE A 69 3.24 -17.04 -7.89
CA ILE A 69 2.09 -16.68 -8.73
C ILE A 69 1.16 -17.88 -8.75
N LEU A 70 -0.04 -17.70 -8.22
CA LEU A 70 -1.08 -18.73 -8.16
C LEU A 70 -2.20 -18.36 -9.14
N ASP A 71 -2.34 -19.14 -10.18
CA ASP A 71 -3.40 -19.02 -11.18
C ASP A 71 -4.51 -20.03 -10.88
N PHE A 72 -5.77 -19.59 -10.88
CA PHE A 72 -6.90 -20.46 -10.53
C PHE A 72 -8.22 -20.01 -11.17
N ASP A 73 -9.15 -20.98 -11.29
CA ASP A 73 -10.50 -20.73 -11.78
C ASP A 73 -11.40 -20.25 -10.63
N LEU A 74 -12.09 -19.13 -10.82
CA LEU A 74 -13.06 -18.59 -9.86
C LEU A 74 -14.22 -19.54 -9.58
N ALA A 75 -14.57 -20.42 -10.53
CA ALA A 75 -15.63 -21.41 -10.34
C ALA A 75 -15.34 -22.41 -9.20
N ALA A 76 -14.06 -22.56 -8.82
CA ALA A 76 -13.63 -23.40 -7.71
C ALA A 76 -13.63 -22.68 -6.34
N VAL A 77 -13.98 -21.38 -6.30
CA VAL A 77 -13.89 -20.52 -5.11
C VAL A 77 -15.29 -20.02 -4.73
N PRO A 78 -15.68 -20.03 -3.44
CA PRO A 78 -16.96 -19.47 -3.00
C PRO A 78 -17.10 -17.99 -3.43
N ALA A 79 -18.27 -17.61 -3.96
CA ALA A 79 -18.52 -16.26 -4.48
C ALA A 79 -18.23 -15.16 -3.44
N GLU A 80 -18.60 -15.40 -2.17
CA GLU A 80 -18.31 -14.46 -1.08
C GLU A 80 -16.80 -14.20 -0.91
N THR A 81 -15.97 -15.24 -1.09
CA THR A 81 -14.51 -15.11 -1.02
C THR A 81 -13.99 -14.28 -2.19
N VAL A 82 -14.53 -14.49 -3.39
CA VAL A 82 -14.18 -13.72 -4.59
C VAL A 82 -14.55 -12.25 -4.41
N ASP A 83 -15.76 -11.96 -3.92
CA ASP A 83 -16.25 -10.60 -3.68
C ASP A 83 -15.36 -9.85 -2.67
N LEU A 84 -14.93 -10.53 -1.59
CA LEU A 84 -14.04 -9.96 -0.59
C LEU A 84 -12.64 -9.66 -1.14
N LEU A 85 -12.09 -10.54 -1.99
CA LEU A 85 -10.80 -10.33 -2.65
C LEU A 85 -10.88 -9.22 -3.69
N ALA A 86 -11.93 -9.18 -4.51
CA ALA A 86 -12.14 -8.15 -5.52
C ALA A 86 -12.37 -6.77 -4.90
N ALA A 87 -13.07 -6.68 -3.77
CA ALA A 87 -13.27 -5.43 -3.03
C ALA A 87 -11.96 -4.90 -2.40
N ARG A 88 -10.95 -5.76 -2.22
CA ARG A 88 -9.65 -5.41 -1.64
C ARG A 88 -8.53 -6.14 -2.36
N PRO A 89 -8.20 -5.72 -3.58
CA PRO A 89 -7.22 -6.41 -4.42
C PRO A 89 -5.82 -6.49 -3.78
N PHE A 90 -5.50 -5.56 -2.89
CA PHE A 90 -4.27 -5.58 -2.11
C PHE A 90 -4.56 -5.95 -0.66
N ALA A 91 -4.20 -7.16 -0.25
CA ALA A 91 -4.51 -7.71 1.06
C ALA A 91 -3.25 -7.81 1.96
N PRO A 92 -3.35 -7.43 3.25
CA PRO A 92 -2.26 -7.66 4.18
C PRO A 92 -2.13 -9.16 4.46
N VAL A 93 -0.90 -9.65 4.60
CA VAL A 93 -0.57 -11.03 4.92
C VAL A 93 -0.33 -11.16 6.43
N SER A 94 -1.14 -11.99 7.12
CA SER A 94 -0.94 -12.27 8.54
C SER A 94 0.28 -13.19 8.77
N ALA A 95 0.76 -13.27 10.01
CA ALA A 95 1.83 -14.22 10.35
C ALA A 95 1.45 -15.69 10.05
N ALA A 96 0.18 -16.06 10.21
CA ALA A 96 -0.31 -17.38 9.85
C ALA A 96 -0.34 -17.60 8.34
N THR A 97 -0.87 -16.61 7.60
CA THR A 97 -0.90 -16.61 6.12
C THR A 97 0.52 -16.67 5.55
N ALA A 98 1.47 -15.91 6.13
CA ALA A 98 2.86 -15.95 5.71
C ALA A 98 3.46 -17.36 5.82
N LYS A 99 3.13 -18.11 6.88
CA LYS A 99 3.56 -19.50 7.03
C LYS A 99 2.99 -20.44 5.97
N LEU A 100 1.75 -20.20 5.51
CA LEU A 100 1.17 -20.95 4.39
C LEU A 100 1.90 -20.63 3.08
N ILE A 101 2.26 -19.37 2.86
CA ILE A 101 3.01 -18.92 1.67
C ILE A 101 4.43 -19.49 1.70
N ASP A 102 5.14 -19.39 2.84
CA ASP A 102 6.48 -19.97 3.04
C ASP A 102 6.48 -21.48 2.77
N PHE A 103 5.48 -22.20 3.30
CA PHE A 103 5.32 -23.64 3.07
C PHE A 103 5.22 -23.95 1.58
N MET A 104 4.37 -23.24 0.85
CA MET A 104 4.20 -23.48 -0.60
C MET A 104 5.47 -23.09 -1.39
N GLY A 105 6.18 -22.04 -0.98
CA GLY A 105 7.46 -21.68 -1.57
C GLY A 105 8.51 -22.81 -1.44
N MET A 106 8.56 -23.46 -0.29
CA MET A 106 9.42 -24.64 -0.08
C MET A 106 9.00 -25.83 -0.94
N MET A 107 7.69 -26.11 -1.02
CA MET A 107 7.15 -27.21 -1.84
C MET A 107 7.44 -26.98 -3.32
N GLN A 108 7.27 -25.75 -3.81
CA GLN A 108 7.58 -25.39 -5.19
C GLN A 108 9.08 -25.53 -5.50
N GLY A 109 9.95 -25.08 -4.59
CA GLY A 109 11.41 -25.21 -4.73
C GLY A 109 11.89 -26.67 -4.77
N GLN A 110 11.10 -27.61 -4.23
CA GLN A 110 11.36 -29.04 -4.23
C GLN A 110 10.67 -29.80 -5.38
N GLY A 111 9.89 -29.11 -6.23
CA GLY A 111 9.08 -29.74 -7.26
C GLY A 111 7.93 -30.60 -6.72
N ALA A 112 7.49 -30.34 -5.48
CA ALA A 112 6.49 -31.12 -4.76
C ALA A 112 5.10 -30.42 -4.67
N ALA A 113 4.93 -29.25 -5.29
CA ALA A 113 3.68 -28.49 -5.34
C ALA A 113 2.69 -29.07 -6.38
N GLY A 114 2.36 -30.35 -6.27
CA GLY A 114 1.44 -31.02 -7.20
C GLY A 114 -0.03 -30.64 -6.96
N ALA A 115 -0.91 -30.98 -7.93
CA ALA A 115 -2.34 -30.66 -7.93
C ALA A 115 -3.07 -31.08 -6.63
N GLY A 116 -2.70 -32.21 -6.03
CA GLY A 116 -3.28 -32.66 -4.75
C GLY A 116 -2.95 -31.73 -3.59
N VAL A 117 -1.75 -31.15 -3.55
CA VAL A 117 -1.37 -30.16 -2.53
C VAL A 117 -2.11 -28.85 -2.78
N LEU A 118 -2.12 -28.37 -4.03
CA LEU A 118 -2.78 -27.13 -4.43
C LEU A 118 -4.27 -27.15 -4.14
N SER A 119 -4.96 -28.27 -4.38
CA SER A 119 -6.41 -28.39 -4.13
C SER A 119 -6.82 -28.16 -2.68
N HIS A 120 -5.92 -28.43 -1.72
CA HIS A 120 -6.17 -28.18 -0.29
C HIS A 120 -5.59 -26.84 0.18
N TRP A 121 -4.43 -26.47 -0.33
CA TRP A 121 -3.76 -25.25 0.08
C TRP A 121 -4.43 -23.98 -0.44
N THR A 122 -4.91 -23.98 -1.70
CA THR A 122 -5.53 -22.78 -2.29
C THR A 122 -6.75 -22.30 -1.51
N PRO A 123 -7.76 -23.15 -1.19
CA PRO A 123 -8.88 -22.70 -0.35
C PRO A 123 -8.44 -22.18 1.01
N LEU A 124 -7.50 -22.87 1.66
CA LEU A 124 -6.98 -22.46 2.97
C LEU A 124 -6.27 -21.10 2.92
N LEU A 125 -5.47 -20.86 1.86
CA LEU A 125 -4.82 -19.56 1.63
C LEU A 125 -5.87 -18.46 1.46
N LEU A 126 -6.81 -18.65 0.52
CA LEU A 126 -7.82 -17.63 0.20
C LEU A 126 -8.69 -17.31 1.44
N GLU A 127 -9.10 -18.34 2.18
CA GLU A 127 -9.81 -18.18 3.43
C GLU A 127 -8.97 -17.43 4.48
N SER A 128 -7.67 -17.72 4.58
CA SER A 128 -6.78 -17.02 5.52
C SER A 128 -6.56 -15.56 5.17
N LEU A 129 -6.63 -15.19 3.88
CA LEU A 129 -6.54 -13.81 3.41
C LEU A 129 -7.84 -13.04 3.63
N THR A 130 -9.01 -13.69 3.46
CA THR A 130 -10.33 -13.07 3.62
C THR A 130 -10.80 -13.04 5.07
N ARG A 131 -10.50 -14.06 5.86
CA ARG A 131 -10.77 -14.14 7.31
C ARG A 131 -9.84 -13.29 8.16
N GLN A 132 -8.87 -12.63 7.56
CA GLN A 132 -8.17 -11.64 8.37
C GLN A 132 -9.25 -10.74 8.97
N PRO A 133 -9.31 -10.66 10.32
CA PRO A 133 -10.24 -9.73 10.92
C PRO A 133 -10.00 -8.44 10.17
N VAL A 134 -11.08 -7.84 9.65
CA VAL A 134 -11.07 -6.41 9.33
C VAL A 134 -10.42 -5.83 10.58
N ARG A 135 -9.10 -5.59 10.52
CA ARG A 135 -8.48 -4.80 11.58
C ARG A 135 -9.34 -3.58 11.58
N PRO A 136 -10.15 -3.33 12.64
CA PRO A 136 -10.97 -2.14 12.68
C PRO A 136 -9.98 -1.06 12.36
N ALA A 137 -10.18 -0.43 11.18
CA ALA A 137 -9.28 0.44 10.41
C ALA A 137 -8.20 0.87 11.36
N SER A 138 -6.99 0.36 11.26
CA SER A 138 -6.14 0.13 12.44
C SER A 138 -6.22 1.37 13.28
N ARG A 139 -6.20 1.35 14.60
CA ARG A 139 -6.34 2.59 15.41
C ARG A 139 -5.45 3.67 14.84
N LEU A 140 -4.37 3.26 14.20
CA LEU A 140 -3.51 4.11 13.39
C LEU A 140 -4.24 4.62 12.14
N GLN A 141 -4.88 3.77 11.34
CA GLN A 141 -5.54 4.22 10.09
C GLN A 141 -6.67 5.23 10.36
N ALA A 142 -7.50 4.98 11.39
CA ALA A 142 -8.51 5.93 11.82
C ALA A 142 -7.90 7.26 12.32
N ALA A 143 -6.76 7.17 13.02
CA ALA A 143 -6.02 8.35 13.45
C ALA A 143 -5.40 9.12 12.28
N LEU A 144 -4.81 8.42 11.28
CA LEU A 144 -4.25 9.04 10.07
C LEU A 144 -5.31 9.84 9.32
N THR A 145 -6.51 9.30 9.14
CA THR A 145 -7.64 10.02 8.52
C THR A 145 -7.98 11.30 9.29
N GLN A 146 -7.95 11.27 10.64
CA GLN A 146 -8.19 12.47 11.43
C GLN A 146 -7.06 13.51 11.31
N PHE A 147 -5.80 13.05 11.23
CA PHE A 147 -4.66 13.97 11.02
C PHE A 147 -4.73 14.64 9.65
N GLU A 148 -5.09 13.90 8.61
CA GLU A 148 -5.25 14.40 7.24
C GLU A 148 -6.43 15.35 7.09
N ALA A 149 -7.51 15.14 7.84
CA ALA A 149 -8.66 16.05 7.86
C ALA A 149 -8.36 17.40 8.52
N ALA A 150 -7.33 17.48 9.38
CA ALA A 150 -7.01 18.68 10.13
C ALA A 150 -5.49 18.96 10.17
N PRO A 151 -4.82 19.22 9.02
CA PRO A 151 -3.37 19.37 8.92
C PRO A 151 -2.83 20.56 9.73
N GLY A 152 -3.64 21.62 9.88
CA GLY A 152 -3.28 22.83 10.62
C GLY A 152 -3.32 22.70 12.14
N GLN A 153 -3.86 21.61 12.68
CA GLN A 153 -3.85 21.42 14.11
C GLN A 153 -2.42 21.28 14.68
N PRO A 154 -2.18 21.74 15.91
CA PRO A 154 -0.87 21.65 16.56
C PRO A 154 -0.56 20.21 17.02
N TRP A 155 -0.51 19.29 16.05
CA TRP A 155 -0.19 17.90 16.31
C TRP A 155 1.19 17.76 16.94
N ARG A 156 1.22 17.10 18.08
CA ARG A 156 2.43 16.63 18.75
C ARG A 156 2.33 15.12 18.92
N THR A 157 3.45 14.45 19.12
CA THR A 157 3.47 12.99 19.26
C THR A 157 2.52 12.51 20.36
N GLU A 158 2.40 13.26 21.46
CA GLU A 158 1.51 12.95 22.57
C GLU A 158 0.03 13.06 22.17
N SER A 159 -0.34 14.11 21.44
CA SER A 159 -1.73 14.29 20.96
C SER A 159 -2.07 13.25 19.88
N MET A 160 -1.13 12.94 18.98
CA MET A 160 -1.29 11.88 17.99
C MET A 160 -1.47 10.50 18.65
N ALA A 161 -0.70 10.21 19.70
CA ALA A 161 -0.82 8.97 20.47
C ALA A 161 -2.20 8.85 21.14
N LYS A 162 -2.71 9.93 21.71
CA LYS A 162 -4.06 9.97 22.32
C LYS A 162 -5.15 9.67 21.28
N VAL A 163 -5.11 10.32 20.11
CA VAL A 163 -6.08 10.09 19.03
C VAL A 163 -6.04 8.64 18.53
N ALA A 164 -4.83 8.06 18.41
CA ALA A 164 -4.66 6.66 18.04
C ALA A 164 -4.99 5.67 19.17
N CYS A 165 -5.34 6.15 20.37
CA CYS A 165 -5.49 5.32 21.57
C CYS A 165 -4.28 4.44 21.88
N LEU A 166 -3.07 5.01 21.71
CA LEU A 166 -1.79 4.34 21.93
C LEU A 166 -0.92 5.12 22.93
N SER A 167 0.05 4.45 23.55
CA SER A 167 1.16 5.16 24.20
C SER A 167 2.10 5.76 23.15
N VAL A 168 2.87 6.79 23.51
CA VAL A 168 3.86 7.42 22.61
C VAL A 168 4.85 6.39 22.05
N SER A 169 5.37 5.52 22.90
CA SER A 169 6.30 4.45 22.48
C SER A 169 5.67 3.47 21.50
N ARG A 170 4.40 3.11 21.75
CA ARG A 170 3.65 2.22 20.84
C ARG A 170 3.35 2.91 19.52
N LEU A 171 3.00 4.20 19.52
CA LEU A 171 2.79 4.99 18.31
C LEU A 171 4.05 4.98 17.44
N HIS A 172 5.22 5.28 18.00
CA HIS A 172 6.50 5.23 17.26
C HIS A 172 6.77 3.87 16.65
N ARG A 173 6.51 2.79 17.41
CA ARG A 173 6.69 1.44 16.92
C ARG A 173 5.75 1.12 15.75
N VAL A 174 4.46 1.41 15.87
CA VAL A 174 3.46 1.14 14.84
C VAL A 174 3.74 1.96 13.57
N PHE A 175 4.13 3.24 13.71
CA PHE A 175 4.54 4.05 12.55
C PHE A 175 5.75 3.46 11.82
N ARG A 176 6.71 2.88 12.55
CA ARG A 176 7.87 2.24 11.95
C ARG A 176 7.52 0.89 11.33
N GLU A 177 6.68 0.09 11.98
CA GLU A 177 6.25 -1.23 11.52
C GLU A 177 5.29 -1.16 10.33
N GLU A 178 4.35 -0.20 10.29
CA GLU A 178 3.29 -0.12 9.28
C GLU A 178 3.59 0.90 8.17
N LEU A 179 4.39 1.94 8.44
CA LEU A 179 4.62 3.07 7.50
C LEU A 179 6.10 3.33 7.22
N ASP A 180 7.02 2.56 7.80
CA ASP A 180 8.48 2.72 7.69
C ASP A 180 8.95 4.16 7.95
N THR A 181 8.30 4.86 8.88
CA THR A 181 8.59 6.26 9.19
C THR A 181 8.38 6.58 10.68
N THR A 182 8.62 7.83 11.07
CA THR A 182 8.26 8.32 12.40
C THR A 182 6.98 9.16 12.35
N PRO A 183 6.22 9.29 13.47
CA PRO A 183 5.02 10.14 13.52
C PRO A 183 5.25 11.56 13.03
N LEU A 184 6.36 12.18 13.43
CA LEU A 184 6.69 13.55 13.06
C LEU A 184 7.12 13.67 11.58
N ALA A 185 7.89 12.73 11.07
CA ALA A 185 8.28 12.71 9.66
C ALA A 185 7.06 12.53 8.75
N TRP A 186 6.16 11.61 9.12
CA TRP A 186 4.89 11.42 8.42
C TRP A 186 4.03 12.69 8.44
N LEU A 187 3.88 13.34 9.61
CA LEU A 187 3.12 14.60 9.76
C LEU A 187 3.66 15.69 8.83
N ASN A 188 4.98 15.85 8.80
CA ASN A 188 5.62 16.85 7.92
C ASN A 188 5.37 16.55 6.44
N ALA A 189 5.50 15.29 6.04
CA ALA A 189 5.22 14.87 4.66
C ALA A 189 3.73 15.07 4.30
N MET A 190 2.82 14.75 5.20
CA MET A 190 1.37 14.95 5.02
C MET A 190 1.03 16.44 4.85
N ARG A 191 1.60 17.32 5.70
CA ARG A 191 1.41 18.78 5.58
C ARG A 191 1.94 19.32 4.26
N LEU A 192 3.09 18.85 3.82
CA LEU A 192 3.64 19.24 2.51
C LEU A 192 2.77 18.77 1.35
N ARG A 193 2.25 17.54 1.37
CA ARG A 193 1.30 17.06 0.35
C ARG A 193 0.04 17.94 0.30
N PHE A 194 -0.52 18.29 1.47
CA PHE A 194 -1.65 19.22 1.54
C PHE A 194 -1.32 20.56 0.89
N VAL A 195 -0.17 21.17 1.24
CA VAL A 195 0.26 22.44 0.66
C VAL A 195 0.46 22.35 -0.84
N CYS A 196 1.15 21.33 -1.33
CA CYS A 196 1.39 21.15 -2.77
C CYS A 196 0.08 21.06 -3.55
N ARG A 197 -0.89 20.31 -3.05
CA ARG A 197 -2.25 20.24 -3.63
C ARG A 197 -2.91 21.62 -3.64
N GLN A 198 -2.93 22.34 -2.51
CA GLN A 198 -3.56 23.65 -2.41
C GLN A 198 -2.85 24.73 -3.25
N LEU A 199 -1.53 24.63 -3.45
CA LEU A 199 -0.80 25.53 -4.34
C LEU A 199 -1.24 25.39 -5.81
N VAL A 200 -1.66 24.21 -6.22
CA VAL A 200 -2.16 23.93 -7.60
C VAL A 200 -3.65 24.25 -7.72
N GLU A 201 -4.46 23.81 -6.76
CA GLU A 201 -5.92 23.85 -6.82
C GLU A 201 -6.56 25.18 -6.38
N SER A 202 -5.79 26.04 -5.70
CA SER A 202 -6.32 27.28 -5.14
C SER A 202 -5.46 28.50 -5.46
N SER A 203 -6.09 29.69 -5.39
CA SER A 203 -5.43 30.98 -5.45
C SER A 203 -5.08 31.57 -4.08
N LEU A 204 -5.22 30.81 -3.00
CA LEU A 204 -4.99 31.30 -1.64
C LEU A 204 -3.57 31.85 -1.49
N PRO A 205 -3.39 32.93 -0.73
CA PRO A 205 -2.06 33.46 -0.39
C PRO A 205 -1.19 32.38 0.28
N ILE A 206 0.09 32.35 -0.08
CA ILE A 206 1.03 31.34 0.47
C ILE A 206 1.12 31.43 2.00
N ALA A 207 1.07 32.64 2.56
CA ALA A 207 1.04 32.84 3.99
C ALA A 207 -0.18 32.18 4.65
N GLN A 208 -1.34 32.25 4.02
CA GLN A 208 -2.56 31.60 4.51
C GLN A 208 -2.47 30.08 4.41
N LEU A 209 -1.92 29.54 3.31
CA LEU A 209 -1.66 28.11 3.17
C LEU A 209 -0.70 27.58 4.22
N ALA A 210 0.33 28.37 4.59
CA ALA A 210 1.24 28.00 5.66
C ALA A 210 0.50 27.77 6.98
N ILE A 211 -0.36 28.71 7.37
CA ILE A 211 -1.16 28.61 8.61
C ILE A 211 -2.13 27.43 8.54
N LEU A 212 -2.86 27.28 7.42
CA LEU A 212 -3.79 26.17 7.21
C LEU A 212 -3.12 24.79 7.27
N ALA A 213 -1.84 24.70 6.90
CA ALA A 213 -1.05 23.48 7.00
C ALA A 213 -0.37 23.29 8.35
N GLY A 214 -0.49 24.25 9.28
CA GLY A 214 0.10 24.18 10.62
C GLY A 214 1.57 24.58 10.69
N TYR A 215 2.03 25.41 9.76
CA TYR A 215 3.32 26.12 9.87
C TYR A 215 3.12 27.44 10.60
N ALA A 216 4.16 27.89 11.32
CA ALA A 216 4.10 29.15 12.06
C ALA A 216 3.90 30.36 11.14
N ASP A 217 4.52 30.34 9.97
CA ASP A 217 4.49 31.40 8.97
C ASP A 217 4.91 30.89 7.59
N GLN A 218 4.88 31.78 6.58
CA GLN A 218 5.32 31.48 5.22
C GLN A 218 6.81 31.10 5.14
N SER A 219 7.67 31.64 6.01
CA SER A 219 9.10 31.35 6.03
C SER A 219 9.34 29.91 6.46
N ALA A 220 8.66 29.47 7.52
CA ALA A 220 8.70 28.08 7.99
C ALA A 220 8.25 27.10 6.91
N LEU A 221 7.18 27.39 6.18
CA LEU A 221 6.74 26.59 5.04
C LEU A 221 7.81 26.58 3.93
N THR A 222 8.37 27.73 3.58
CA THR A 222 9.40 27.85 2.53
C THR A 222 10.63 27.00 2.88
N HIS A 223 11.08 27.03 4.12
CA HIS A 223 12.19 26.21 4.60
C HIS A 223 11.85 24.71 4.53
N ALA A 224 10.63 24.33 4.90
CA ALA A 224 10.19 22.92 4.84
C ALA A 224 10.17 22.42 3.40
N MET A 225 9.62 23.19 2.45
CA MET A 225 9.58 22.82 1.03
C MET A 225 10.97 22.73 0.41
N ARG A 226 11.85 23.71 0.68
CA ARG A 226 13.24 23.66 0.19
C ARG A 226 13.96 22.42 0.67
N ARG A 227 13.84 22.08 1.96
CA ARG A 227 14.50 20.90 2.53
C ARG A 227 13.96 19.58 1.98
N ALA A 228 12.68 19.49 1.67
CA ALA A 228 12.04 18.23 1.25
C ALA A 228 12.03 18.04 -0.27
N MET A 229 11.97 19.12 -1.07
CA MET A 229 11.71 19.09 -2.51
C MET A 229 12.58 20.05 -3.32
N ASP A 230 13.55 20.70 -2.69
CA ASP A 230 14.49 21.70 -3.30
C ASP A 230 13.76 22.81 -4.09
N THR A 231 12.56 23.21 -3.64
CA THR A 231 11.77 24.25 -4.30
C THR A 231 11.09 25.18 -3.29
N THR A 232 10.58 26.33 -3.76
CA THR A 232 9.79 27.25 -2.94
C THR A 232 8.30 27.11 -3.25
N PRO A 233 7.39 27.49 -2.32
CA PRO A 233 5.95 27.48 -2.60
C PRO A 233 5.56 28.30 -3.84
N PHE A 234 6.22 29.43 -4.06
CA PHE A 234 5.99 30.29 -5.22
C PHE A 234 6.42 29.62 -6.53
N ALA A 235 7.64 29.09 -6.58
CA ALA A 235 8.15 28.39 -7.75
C ALA A 235 7.31 27.15 -8.07
N TYR A 236 6.93 26.36 -7.06
CA TYR A 236 6.07 25.21 -7.22
C TYR A 236 4.71 25.59 -7.82
N ARG A 237 4.08 26.65 -7.32
CA ARG A 237 2.81 27.17 -7.86
C ARG A 237 2.96 27.57 -9.32
N GLN A 238 3.97 28.35 -9.67
CA GLN A 238 4.20 28.77 -11.05
C GLN A 238 4.37 27.60 -12.01
N GLN A 239 5.21 26.61 -11.66
CA GLN A 239 5.49 25.47 -12.49
C GLN A 239 4.23 24.61 -12.75
N ASN A 240 3.37 24.45 -11.75
CA ASN A 240 2.24 23.51 -11.85
C ASN A 240 0.91 24.16 -12.25
N GLN A 241 0.75 25.48 -12.13
CA GLN A 241 -0.44 26.20 -12.64
C GLN A 241 -0.37 26.48 -14.15
N THR A 242 0.83 26.52 -14.74
CA THR A 242 1.00 26.71 -16.20
C THR A 242 0.60 25.48 -17.01
N THR A 243 0.47 24.32 -16.38
CA THR A 243 0.13 23.03 -17.04
C THR A 243 -1.40 22.80 -17.17
N ILE A 244 -2.23 23.67 -16.59
CA ILE A 244 -3.71 23.50 -16.53
C ILE A 244 -4.44 24.51 -17.43
N ARG A 245 -3.74 25.22 -18.32
CA ARG A 245 -4.37 26.12 -19.33
C ARG A 245 -4.40 25.50 -20.70
#